data_240fc2a9325f996cf1aca4f696d6b3e9
#
_entry.id   240fc2a9325f996cf1aca4f696d6b3e9
#
_cell.length_a   1.000
_cell.length_b   1.000
_cell.length_c   1.000
_cell.angle_alpha   90.00
_cell.angle_beta   90.00
_cell.angle_gamma   90.00
#
_symmetry.space_group_name_H-M   'P 1'
#
loop_
_entity.id
_entity.type
_entity.pdbx_description
1 polymer ?
#
loop_
_entity_poly.entity_id
_entity_poly.type
_entity_poly.pdbx_seq_one_letter_code
_entity_poly.pdbx_strand_id
1 'polypeptide(L)'
;DIDPETVTAAHALIDAGADIVHGHSSHHPRVSELYKNKLILYGCGEMFNDYEGIGDHPGFPASQFLGDLRFTYFVDVDVRTGDFVRMFVHPMEQKLFRLCEGKPSHAKRFKDALAWQYARRGLRVEIDANDDTALEVTPTE
;
A
#
# COMPACT_ATOMS: atom_id res chain seq x y z
N ASP A 1 3.14 -0.57 -12.99
CA ASP A 1 4.26 0.34 -12.72
C ASP A 1 3.75 1.75 -12.41
N ILE A 2 4.55 2.55 -11.70
CA ILE A 2 4.28 3.95 -11.44
C ILE A 2 4.82 4.77 -12.62
N ASP A 3 4.04 5.74 -13.04
CA ASP A 3 4.46 6.67 -14.10
C ASP A 3 5.74 7.42 -13.70
N PRO A 4 6.75 7.54 -14.60
CA PRO A 4 8.01 8.20 -14.29
C PRO A 4 7.87 9.67 -13.86
N GLU A 5 6.89 10.40 -14.39
CA GLU A 5 6.65 11.79 -13.98
C GLU A 5 6.12 11.84 -12.54
N THR A 6 5.26 10.89 -12.16
CA THR A 6 4.79 10.76 -10.78
C THR A 6 5.93 10.45 -9.81
N VAL A 7 6.86 9.56 -10.18
CA VAL A 7 8.06 9.26 -9.38
C VAL A 7 8.92 10.52 -9.24
N THR A 8 9.17 11.23 -10.32
CA THR A 8 9.97 12.47 -10.31
C THR A 8 9.35 13.53 -9.40
N ALA A 9 8.03 13.71 -9.49
CA ALA A 9 7.30 14.66 -8.64
C ALA A 9 7.37 14.27 -7.15
N ALA A 10 7.19 12.98 -6.84
CA ALA A 10 7.26 12.50 -5.46
C ALA A 10 8.68 12.67 -4.87
N HIS A 11 9.72 12.36 -5.63
CA HIS A 11 11.12 12.60 -5.22
C HIS A 11 11.38 14.08 -4.98
N ALA A 12 10.88 14.97 -5.85
CA ALA A 12 11.05 16.42 -5.69
C ALA A 12 10.39 16.95 -4.39
N LEU A 13 9.25 16.38 -3.99
CA LEU A 13 8.59 16.72 -2.72
C LEU A 13 9.44 16.29 -1.51
N ILE A 14 10.02 15.09 -1.53
CA ILE A 14 10.95 14.66 -0.48
C ILE A 14 12.20 15.56 -0.46
N ASP A 15 12.75 15.88 -1.62
CA ASP A 15 13.93 16.76 -1.73
C ASP A 15 13.64 18.19 -1.25
N ALA A 16 12.40 18.62 -1.32
CA ALA A 16 11.93 19.89 -0.77
C ALA A 16 11.65 19.85 0.75
N GLY A 17 11.82 18.70 1.40
CA GLY A 17 11.70 18.54 2.84
C GLY A 17 10.44 17.87 3.35
N ALA A 18 9.66 17.21 2.49
CA ALA A 18 8.54 16.39 2.96
C ALA A 18 9.06 15.11 3.62
N ASP A 19 8.48 14.73 4.76
CA ASP A 19 8.82 13.49 5.47
C ASP A 19 8.07 12.28 4.92
N ILE A 20 6.85 12.49 4.43
CA ILE A 20 6.01 11.45 3.79
C ILE A 20 5.35 12.07 2.56
N VAL A 21 5.29 11.33 1.47
CA VAL A 21 4.44 11.66 0.32
C VAL A 21 3.31 10.64 0.25
N HIS A 22 2.06 11.12 0.26
CA HIS A 22 0.87 10.30 0.16
C HIS A 22 0.10 10.63 -1.13
N GLY A 23 0.14 9.72 -2.09
CA GLY A 23 -0.68 9.75 -3.29
C GLY A 23 -2.07 9.14 -3.05
N HIS A 24 -3.04 9.60 -3.81
CA HIS A 24 -4.42 9.08 -3.77
C HIS A 24 -5.01 8.97 -5.19
N SER A 25 -6.31 8.77 -5.31
CA SER A 25 -7.04 8.55 -6.58
C SER A 25 -6.78 7.21 -7.26
N SER A 26 -5.92 6.34 -6.74
CA SER A 26 -5.89 4.96 -7.17
C SER A 26 -6.89 4.15 -6.35
N HIS A 27 -7.89 3.58 -7.00
CA HIS A 27 -8.90 2.74 -6.36
C HIS A 27 -8.37 1.35 -5.96
N HIS A 28 -7.10 1.10 -6.20
CA HIS A 28 -6.38 -0.14 -5.85
C HIS A 28 -5.03 0.22 -5.21
N PRO A 29 -4.45 -0.67 -4.37
CA PRO A 29 -3.15 -0.44 -3.77
C PRO A 29 -2.07 -0.40 -4.85
N ARG A 30 -1.19 0.57 -4.74
CA ARG A 30 0.04 0.68 -5.52
C ARG A 30 1.25 0.40 -4.65
N VAL A 31 2.38 0.16 -5.27
CA VAL A 31 3.64 -0.01 -4.57
C VAL A 31 3.99 1.26 -3.79
N SER A 32 4.68 1.09 -2.66
CA SER A 32 5.34 2.19 -1.95
C SER A 32 6.84 2.18 -2.24
N GLU A 33 7.52 3.26 -1.93
CA GLU A 33 8.96 3.42 -2.15
C GLU A 33 9.63 4.04 -0.93
N LEU A 34 10.85 3.60 -0.64
CA LEU A 34 11.75 4.25 0.29
C LEU A 34 12.74 5.11 -0.51
N TYR A 35 12.63 6.42 -0.38
CA TYR A 35 13.52 7.38 -1.03
C TYR A 35 14.17 8.28 0.02
N LYS A 36 15.51 8.26 0.13
CA LYS A 36 16.28 9.01 1.14
C LYS A 36 15.76 8.81 2.57
N ASN A 37 15.46 7.57 2.94
CA ASN A 37 14.84 7.15 4.21
C ASN A 37 13.41 7.68 4.43
N LYS A 38 12.78 8.30 3.47
CA LYS A 38 11.41 8.81 3.55
C LYS A 38 10.45 7.90 2.79
N LEU A 39 9.22 7.78 3.30
CA LEU A 39 8.20 6.94 2.69
C LEU A 39 7.42 7.69 1.62
N ILE A 40 7.30 7.07 0.45
CA ILE A 40 6.39 7.48 -0.62
C ILE A 40 5.32 6.41 -0.78
N LEU A 41 4.06 6.76 -0.57
CA LEU A 41 2.88 5.94 -0.83
C LEU A 41 2.26 6.42 -2.15
N TYR A 42 2.49 5.71 -3.26
CA TYR A 42 1.96 6.12 -4.57
C TYR A 42 0.45 5.94 -4.72
N GLY A 43 -0.15 5.14 -3.85
CA GLY A 43 -1.59 4.95 -3.76
C GLY A 43 -1.94 3.84 -2.77
N CYS A 44 -2.80 4.17 -1.83
CA CYS A 44 -3.19 3.25 -0.76
C CYS A 44 -4.42 2.40 -1.11
N GLY A 45 -5.00 2.57 -2.30
CA GLY A 45 -6.31 2.02 -2.59
C GLY A 45 -7.40 2.76 -1.80
N GLU A 46 -8.45 2.06 -1.46
CA GLU A 46 -9.58 2.62 -0.73
C GLU A 46 -9.77 1.91 0.61
N MET A 47 -10.10 2.67 1.63
CA MET A 47 -10.53 2.09 2.91
C MET A 47 -12.02 1.75 2.88
N PHE A 48 -12.83 2.55 2.16
CA PHE A 48 -14.27 2.34 1.99
C PHE A 48 -14.76 3.07 0.74
N ASN A 49 -15.70 2.49 0.01
CA ASN A 49 -16.36 3.14 -1.13
C ASN A 49 -17.81 2.65 -1.29
N ASP A 50 -18.55 3.29 -2.18
CA ASP A 50 -19.91 2.94 -2.56
C ASP A 50 -20.00 2.22 -3.93
N TYR A 51 -18.89 1.68 -4.42
CA TYR A 51 -18.80 0.99 -5.73
C TYR A 51 -18.95 -0.53 -5.62
N GLU A 52 -19.38 -1.06 -4.49
CA GLU A 52 -19.55 -2.50 -4.32
C GLU A 52 -20.47 -3.08 -5.41
N GLY A 53 -19.95 -4.05 -6.13
CA GLY A 53 -20.66 -4.70 -7.23
C GLY A 53 -20.60 -3.97 -8.59
N ILE A 54 -19.92 -2.81 -8.67
CA ILE A 54 -19.76 -2.07 -9.93
C ILE A 54 -18.41 -2.40 -10.62
N GLY A 55 -17.47 -3.01 -9.90
CA GLY A 55 -16.06 -3.13 -10.30
C GLY A 55 -15.69 -4.29 -11.22
N ASP A 56 -16.60 -5.19 -11.55
CA ASP A 56 -16.30 -6.30 -12.47
C ASP A 56 -16.60 -5.91 -13.92
N HIS A 57 -15.67 -5.16 -14.51
CA HIS A 57 -15.74 -4.89 -15.94
C HIS A 57 -15.11 -6.06 -16.72
N PRO A 58 -15.75 -6.58 -17.78
CA PRO A 58 -15.13 -7.56 -18.68
C PRO A 58 -13.82 -6.99 -19.26
N GLY A 59 -12.68 -7.55 -18.84
CA GLY A 59 -11.35 -7.09 -19.23
C GLY A 59 -10.51 -6.46 -18.09
N PHE A 60 -11.12 -6.11 -16.95
CA PHE A 60 -10.42 -5.64 -15.74
C PHE A 60 -11.05 -6.29 -14.50
N PRO A 61 -10.81 -7.58 -14.25
CA PRO A 61 -11.35 -8.22 -13.05
C PRO A 61 -10.77 -7.55 -11.79
N ALA A 62 -11.64 -7.13 -10.89
CA ALA A 62 -11.27 -6.47 -9.64
C ALA A 62 -10.21 -7.26 -8.84
N SER A 63 -10.27 -8.60 -8.93
CA SER A 63 -9.32 -9.50 -8.29
C SER A 63 -7.87 -9.35 -8.80
N GLN A 64 -7.66 -8.91 -10.03
CA GLN A 64 -6.32 -8.73 -10.62
C GLN A 64 -5.56 -7.56 -9.98
N PHE A 65 -6.28 -6.54 -9.53
CA PHE A 65 -5.72 -5.32 -8.94
C PHE A 65 -6.01 -5.20 -7.43
N LEU A 66 -6.42 -6.28 -6.77
CA LEU A 66 -6.87 -6.26 -5.37
C LEU A 66 -8.02 -5.26 -5.12
N GLY A 67 -8.79 -4.92 -6.15
CA GLY A 67 -9.87 -3.94 -6.06
C GLY A 67 -11.09 -4.42 -5.26
N ASP A 68 -11.15 -5.70 -4.94
CA ASP A 68 -12.11 -6.32 -4.01
C ASP A 68 -11.72 -6.17 -2.54
N LEU A 69 -10.47 -5.74 -2.27
CA LEU A 69 -9.96 -5.51 -0.92
C LEU A 69 -9.94 -4.02 -0.58
N ARG A 70 -9.96 -3.76 0.71
CA ARG A 70 -9.80 -2.44 1.32
C ARG A 70 -8.56 -2.46 2.19
N PHE A 71 -7.93 -1.32 2.39
CA PHE A 71 -6.62 -1.27 3.03
C PHE A 71 -6.55 -0.18 4.08
N THR A 72 -5.96 -0.52 5.23
CA THR A 72 -5.56 0.46 6.24
C THR A 72 -4.05 0.35 6.43
N TYR A 73 -3.39 1.50 6.52
CA TYR A 73 -1.94 1.62 6.67
C TYR A 73 -1.62 2.32 7.99
N PHE A 74 -0.76 1.72 8.79
CA PHE A 74 -0.23 2.31 10.02
C PHE A 74 1.27 2.50 9.82
N VAL A 75 1.72 3.75 9.80
CA VAL A 75 3.09 4.11 9.47
C VAL A 75 3.82 4.61 10.72
N ASP A 76 4.95 4.00 11.03
CA ASP A 76 5.87 4.44 12.08
C ASP A 76 7.03 5.22 11.45
N VAL A 77 7.29 6.42 11.98
CA VAL A 77 8.43 7.27 11.61
C VAL A 77 9.21 7.72 12.83
N ASP A 78 10.51 7.96 12.69
CA ASP A 78 11.30 8.61 13.74
C ASP A 78 10.86 10.07 13.85
N VAL A 79 10.39 10.47 15.02
CA VAL A 79 9.84 11.80 15.28
C VAL A 79 10.87 12.94 15.17
N ARG A 80 12.17 12.63 15.22
CA ARG A 80 13.25 13.62 15.15
C ARG A 80 13.72 13.86 13.72
N THR A 81 13.69 12.82 12.90
CA THR A 81 14.23 12.84 11.53
C THR A 81 13.16 12.75 10.46
N GLY A 82 11.96 12.26 10.81
CA GLY A 82 10.91 11.92 9.86
C GLY A 82 11.23 10.67 9.02
N ASP A 83 12.28 9.92 9.38
CA ASP A 83 12.69 8.73 8.64
C ASP A 83 11.68 7.59 8.86
N PHE A 84 11.40 6.88 7.79
CA PHE A 84 10.54 5.71 7.83
C PHE A 84 11.16 4.58 8.65
N VAL A 85 10.39 4.04 9.58
CA VAL A 85 10.80 2.90 10.42
C VAL A 85 10.17 1.61 9.91
N ARG A 86 8.84 1.58 9.85
CA ARG A 86 8.05 0.45 9.35
C ARG A 86 6.62 0.88 9.07
N MET A 87 5.89 -0.01 8.42
CA MET A 87 4.46 0.17 8.14
C MET A 87 3.74 -1.16 8.29
N PHE A 88 2.57 -1.15 8.91
CA PHE A 88 1.64 -2.27 8.86
C PHE A 88 0.56 -2.00 7.82
N VAL A 89 0.23 -3.01 7.03
CA VAL A 89 -0.85 -2.98 6.04
C VAL A 89 -1.87 -4.03 6.43
N HIS A 90 -3.11 -3.60 6.63
CA HIS A 90 -4.23 -4.48 6.96
C HIS A 90 -5.21 -4.55 5.79
N PRO A 91 -5.14 -5.61 4.96
CA PRO A 91 -6.14 -5.88 3.94
C PRO A 91 -7.45 -6.33 4.59
N MET A 92 -8.54 -5.70 4.20
CA MET A 92 -9.90 -6.01 4.65
C MET A 92 -10.79 -6.31 3.45
N GLU A 93 -11.97 -6.89 3.69
CA GLU A 93 -13.00 -7.10 2.66
C GLU A 93 -14.14 -6.10 2.89
N GLN A 94 -14.63 -5.46 1.85
CA GLN A 94 -15.91 -4.76 1.91
C GLN A 94 -16.99 -5.68 1.41
N LYS A 95 -18.06 -5.84 2.18
CA LYS A 95 -19.20 -6.68 1.83
C LYS A 95 -20.50 -6.08 2.35
N LEU A 96 -21.48 -5.91 1.46
CA LEU A 96 -22.75 -5.26 1.78
C LEU A 96 -22.54 -3.91 2.45
N PHE A 97 -21.67 -3.09 1.89
CA PHE A 97 -21.28 -1.77 2.43
C PHE A 97 -20.81 -1.80 3.89
N ARG A 98 -20.14 -2.87 4.28
CA ARG A 98 -19.50 -3.01 5.60
C ARG A 98 -18.06 -3.47 5.42
N LEU A 99 -17.17 -2.90 6.21
CA LEU A 99 -15.82 -3.45 6.35
C LEU A 99 -15.88 -4.73 7.21
N CYS A 100 -15.31 -5.79 6.67
CA CYS A 100 -15.17 -7.06 7.33
C CYS A 100 -13.70 -7.27 7.68
N GLU A 101 -13.44 -8.02 8.75
CA GLU A 101 -12.09 -8.37 9.18
C GLU A 101 -11.28 -8.99 8.04
N GLY A 102 -9.98 -8.70 8.05
CA GLY A 102 -9.01 -9.30 7.15
C GLY A 102 -8.91 -10.81 7.35
N LYS A 103 -8.36 -11.48 6.35
CA LYS A 103 -8.09 -12.92 6.36
C LYS A 103 -6.63 -13.15 5.97
N PRO A 104 -5.99 -14.23 6.44
CA PRO A 104 -4.62 -14.58 6.02
C PRO A 104 -4.46 -14.66 4.49
N SER A 105 -5.51 -15.09 3.79
CA SER A 105 -5.53 -15.12 2.32
C SER A 105 -5.46 -13.73 1.68
N HIS A 106 -5.98 -12.69 2.33
CA HIS A 106 -5.91 -11.31 1.83
C HIS A 106 -4.48 -10.76 1.95
N ALA A 107 -3.83 -10.96 3.10
CA ALA A 107 -2.44 -10.59 3.32
C ALA A 107 -1.52 -11.33 2.33
N LYS A 108 -1.74 -12.64 2.14
CA LYS A 108 -1.00 -13.42 1.16
C LYS A 108 -1.17 -12.88 -0.26
N ARG A 109 -2.38 -12.55 -0.68
CA ARG A 109 -2.66 -11.97 -2.01
C ARG A 109 -1.92 -10.64 -2.23
N PHE A 110 -1.92 -9.76 -1.23
CA PHE A 110 -1.17 -8.52 -1.30
C PHE A 110 0.33 -8.78 -1.47
N LYS A 111 0.91 -9.66 -0.64
CA LYS A 111 2.31 -10.04 -0.71
C LYS A 111 2.66 -10.62 -2.09
N ASP A 112 1.89 -11.59 -2.57
CA ASP A 112 2.12 -12.24 -3.85
C ASP A 112 2.07 -11.25 -5.03
N ALA A 113 1.18 -10.25 -4.95
CA ALA A 113 1.01 -9.27 -6.01
C ALA A 113 2.06 -8.17 -6.01
N LEU A 114 2.51 -7.71 -4.86
CA LEU A 114 3.24 -6.46 -4.74
C LEU A 114 4.66 -6.58 -4.15
N ALA A 115 4.99 -7.64 -3.38
CA ALA A 115 6.26 -7.71 -2.67
C ALA A 115 7.50 -7.54 -3.57
N TRP A 116 7.47 -8.05 -4.79
CA TRP A 116 8.57 -7.91 -5.75
C TRP A 116 8.76 -6.45 -6.22
N GLN A 117 7.68 -5.67 -6.30
CA GLN A 117 7.74 -4.23 -6.63
C GLN A 117 8.29 -3.42 -5.47
N TYR A 118 7.87 -3.74 -4.25
CA TYR A 118 8.39 -3.14 -3.02
C TYR A 118 9.89 -3.36 -2.88
N ALA A 119 10.37 -4.60 -3.12
CA ALA A 119 11.79 -4.94 -3.06
C ALA A 119 12.65 -4.09 -4.00
N ARG A 120 12.15 -3.78 -5.19
CA ARG A 120 12.84 -2.91 -6.18
C ARG A 120 12.86 -1.44 -5.77
N ARG A 121 12.14 -1.07 -4.72
CA ARG A 121 11.99 0.31 -4.22
C ARG A 121 12.45 0.47 -2.77
N GLY A 122 13.35 -0.40 -2.34
CA GLY A 122 14.00 -0.31 -1.03
C GLY A 122 13.16 -0.79 0.14
N LEU A 123 12.09 -1.55 -0.10
CA LEU A 123 11.17 -2.04 0.92
C LEU A 123 11.00 -3.56 0.86
N ARG A 124 10.86 -4.19 2.01
CA ARG A 124 10.54 -5.61 2.16
C ARG A 124 9.14 -5.76 2.75
N VAL A 125 8.36 -6.70 2.22
CA VAL A 125 7.00 -7.01 2.67
C VAL A 125 6.95 -8.44 3.18
N GLU A 126 6.57 -8.60 4.45
CA GLU A 126 6.38 -9.90 5.10
C GLU A 126 4.99 -9.99 5.74
N ILE A 127 4.50 -11.20 5.96
CA ILE A 127 3.32 -11.41 6.81
C ILE A 127 3.75 -11.08 8.24
N ASP A 128 2.93 -10.32 8.97
CA ASP A 128 3.21 -9.98 10.36
C ASP A 128 3.28 -11.26 11.21
N ALA A 129 4.33 -11.37 12.01
CA ALA A 129 4.55 -12.54 12.86
C ALA A 129 3.53 -12.72 13.98
N ASN A 130 2.82 -11.65 14.34
CA ASN A 130 1.83 -11.64 15.42
C ASN A 130 0.37 -11.62 14.92
N ASP A 131 0.19 -11.28 13.63
CA ASP A 131 -1.13 -11.18 13.00
C ASP A 131 -1.03 -11.62 11.52
N ASP A 132 -1.40 -12.85 11.24
CA ASP A 132 -1.33 -13.43 9.89
C ASP A 132 -2.32 -12.81 8.89
N THR A 133 -3.20 -11.92 9.35
CA THR A 133 -4.10 -11.12 8.50
C THR A 133 -3.49 -9.80 8.05
N ALA A 134 -2.34 -9.42 8.62
CA ALA A 134 -1.61 -8.18 8.35
C ALA A 134 -0.25 -8.44 7.67
N LEU A 135 0.33 -7.36 7.16
CA LEU A 135 1.69 -7.35 6.62
C LEU A 135 2.52 -6.31 7.34
N GLU A 136 3.79 -6.64 7.57
CA GLU A 136 4.80 -5.68 7.98
C GLU A 136 5.67 -5.30 6.78
N VAL A 137 5.89 -4.00 6.59
CA VAL A 137 6.74 -3.43 5.56
C VAL A 137 7.89 -2.69 6.23
N THR A 138 9.11 -3.07 5.89
CA THR A 138 10.34 -2.50 6.46
C THR A 138 11.32 -2.09 5.36
N PRO A 139 12.29 -1.20 5.64
CA PRO A 139 13.42 -0.99 4.75
C PRO A 139 14.14 -2.30 4.40
N THR A 140 14.62 -2.43 3.16
CA THR A 140 15.63 -3.45 2.82
C THR A 140 16.99 -3.01 3.37
N GLU A 141 17.76 -3.96 3.91
CA GLU A 141 19.14 -3.71 4.32
C GLU A 141 20.03 -3.33 3.14
#